data_a259d0332ca0ff87194db723ce0831a1
#
_entry.id   a259d0332ca0ff87194db723ce0831a1
#
_cell.length_a   1.000
_cell.length_b   1.000
_cell.length_c   1.000
_cell.angle_alpha   90.00
_cell.angle_beta   90.00
_cell.angle_gamma   90.00
#
_symmetry.space_group_name_H-M   'P 1'
#
loop_
_entity.id
_entity.type
_entity.pdbx_description
1 polymer ?
#
loop_
_entity_poly.entity_id
_entity_poly.type
_entity_poly.pdbx_seq_one_letter_code
_entity_poly.pdbx_strand_id
1 'polypeptide(L)'
;SHHKEVKTLPGIALDADPRFPFFQISKSIDEISEAGQERIDAYLQLKTCPSENIRGKILIDSPGFDADNQRASTLRLTQHIINLSDLVLVFFDARHPEPKAMQDTLAYLVSASVNRADANKFLYILNQIDVTAKEDNPEEVVSAWQRSLAEVGLVAGRFYRIYNLDAAVPITSPGVKERFEKKRAEDMADINTR
;
A
#
# COMPACT_ATOMS: atom_id res chain seq x y z
N SER A 1 -9.48 -11.01 5.41
CA SER A 1 -9.07 -12.39 5.72
C SER A 1 -10.07 -13.39 5.16
N HIS A 2 -9.60 -14.61 4.83
CA HIS A 2 -10.47 -15.69 4.35
C HIS A 2 -11.33 -16.28 5.48
N HIS A 3 -12.63 -16.44 5.24
CA HIS A 3 -13.58 -17.15 6.11
C HIS A 3 -14.79 -17.58 5.28
N LYS A 4 -15.50 -18.64 5.69
CA LYS A 4 -16.68 -19.15 4.97
C LYS A 4 -17.81 -18.14 4.85
N GLU A 5 -17.89 -17.18 5.75
CA GLU A 5 -18.92 -16.15 5.79
C GLU A 5 -18.31 -14.75 5.71
N VAL A 6 -19.04 -13.83 5.09
CA VAL A 6 -18.71 -12.41 5.12
C VAL A 6 -19.11 -11.85 6.49
N LYS A 7 -18.12 -11.40 7.25
CA LYS A 7 -18.31 -10.79 8.57
C LYS A 7 -17.45 -9.54 8.70
N THR A 8 -17.93 -8.60 9.47
CA THR A 8 -17.16 -7.45 9.92
C THR A 8 -17.03 -7.54 11.43
N LEU A 9 -15.80 -7.55 11.94
CA LEU A 9 -15.49 -7.59 13.35
C LEU A 9 -14.77 -6.29 13.75
N PRO A 10 -15.07 -5.75 14.95
CA PRO A 10 -14.40 -4.57 15.47
C PRO A 10 -12.93 -4.85 15.79
N GLY A 11 -12.13 -3.81 15.89
CA GLY A 11 -10.70 -3.91 16.18
C GLY A 11 -10.38 -4.60 17.49
N ILE A 12 -11.24 -4.43 18.49
CA ILE A 12 -11.10 -5.11 19.79
C ILE A 12 -11.09 -6.64 19.68
N ALA A 13 -11.75 -7.21 18.67
CA ALA A 13 -11.72 -8.65 18.43
C ALA A 13 -10.35 -9.13 17.93
N LEU A 14 -9.60 -8.25 17.24
CA LEU A 14 -8.22 -8.52 16.79
C LEU A 14 -7.23 -8.38 17.95
N ASP A 15 -7.43 -7.39 18.81
CA ASP A 15 -6.60 -7.13 19.98
C ASP A 15 -6.69 -8.25 21.02
N ALA A 16 -7.85 -8.86 21.16
CA ALA A 16 -8.12 -9.91 22.15
C ALA A 16 -7.71 -11.34 21.70
N ASP A 17 -7.51 -11.56 20.40
CA ASP A 17 -7.27 -12.91 19.85
C ASP A 17 -5.79 -13.11 19.48
N PRO A 18 -5.05 -13.98 20.22
CA PRO A 18 -3.63 -14.24 19.98
C PRO A 18 -3.32 -14.89 18.61
N ARG A 19 -4.33 -15.31 17.85
CA ARG A 19 -4.14 -15.83 16.49
C ARG A 19 -3.89 -14.73 15.46
N PHE A 20 -4.18 -13.48 15.80
CA PHE A 20 -3.95 -12.34 14.91
C PHE A 20 -2.65 -11.62 15.27
N PRO A 21 -1.94 -11.07 14.26
CA PRO A 21 -0.71 -10.30 14.47
C PRO A 21 -0.94 -8.98 15.22
N PHE A 22 -2.20 -8.59 15.44
CA PHE A 22 -2.61 -7.40 16.18
C PHE A 22 -2.93 -7.66 17.65
N PHE A 23 -2.63 -8.86 18.15
CA PHE A 23 -2.85 -9.18 19.57
C PHE A 23 -2.16 -8.19 20.49
N GLN A 24 -2.92 -7.60 21.41
CA GLN A 24 -2.47 -6.57 22.35
C GLN A 24 -1.92 -5.27 21.70
N ILE A 25 -2.32 -4.96 20.47
CA ILE A 25 -1.89 -3.73 19.80
C ILE A 25 -2.42 -2.47 20.50
N SER A 26 -3.54 -2.58 21.25
CA SER A 26 -4.07 -1.50 22.09
C SER A 26 -3.02 -0.93 23.03
N LYS A 27 -2.16 -1.77 23.60
CA LYS A 27 -1.07 -1.33 24.47
C LYS A 27 -0.06 -0.43 23.73
N SER A 28 0.22 -0.79 22.48
CA SER A 28 1.12 0.02 21.63
C SER A 28 0.47 1.33 21.19
N ILE A 29 -0.85 1.33 20.99
CA ILE A 29 -1.60 2.53 20.62
C ILE A 29 -1.73 3.47 21.83
N ASP A 30 -1.99 2.97 23.02
CA ASP A 30 -2.06 3.77 24.25
C ASP A 30 -0.71 4.40 24.57
N GLU A 31 0.40 3.73 24.33
CA GLU A 31 1.76 4.27 24.43
C GLU A 31 2.04 5.35 23.36
N ILE A 32 1.32 5.30 22.26
CA ILE A 32 1.47 6.17 21.09
C ILE A 32 0.58 7.42 21.20
N SER A 33 -0.57 7.32 21.86
CA SER A 33 -1.54 8.40 22.01
C SER A 33 -1.26 9.21 23.25
N GLU A 34 -0.79 10.44 23.11
CA GLU A 34 -0.70 11.41 24.20
C GLU A 34 -2.07 11.74 24.83
N ALA A 35 -3.16 11.35 24.18
CA ALA A 35 -4.53 11.64 24.56
C ALA A 35 -5.28 10.47 25.26
N GLY A 36 -4.70 9.26 25.34
CA GLY A 36 -5.17 8.14 26.17
C GLY A 36 -6.60 7.61 25.97
N GLN A 37 -7.33 8.00 24.90
CA GLN A 37 -8.75 7.66 24.73
C GLN A 37 -9.17 7.20 23.32
N GLU A 38 -8.24 7.01 22.41
CA GLU A 38 -8.60 6.54 21.08
C GLU A 38 -8.88 5.02 21.13
N ARG A 39 -10.12 4.65 20.90
CA ARG A 39 -10.54 3.24 20.87
C ARG A 39 -9.89 2.55 19.66
N ILE A 40 -9.36 1.36 19.86
CA ILE A 40 -8.78 0.51 18.81
C ILE A 40 -9.73 0.33 17.61
N ASP A 41 -11.04 0.37 17.84
CA ASP A 41 -12.05 0.28 16.79
C ASP A 41 -12.05 1.45 15.81
N ALA A 42 -11.44 2.60 16.17
CA ALA A 42 -11.25 3.73 15.28
C ALA A 42 -10.11 3.49 14.28
N TYR A 43 -9.17 2.60 14.61
CA TYR A 43 -8.00 2.31 13.79
C TYR A 43 -8.09 1.00 13.03
N LEU A 44 -8.74 -0.01 13.60
CA LEU A 44 -8.75 -1.36 13.07
C LEU A 44 -10.15 -1.92 12.90
N GLN A 45 -10.36 -2.60 11.78
CA GLN A 45 -11.56 -3.36 11.49
C GLN A 45 -11.16 -4.61 10.70
N LEU A 46 -11.70 -5.76 11.06
CA LEU A 46 -11.52 -6.98 10.30
C LEU A 46 -12.73 -7.25 9.41
N LYS A 47 -12.48 -7.42 8.11
CA LYS A 47 -13.47 -7.96 7.16
C LYS A 47 -13.04 -9.34 6.73
N THR A 48 -13.97 -10.28 6.73
CA THR A 48 -13.76 -11.64 6.23
C THR A 48 -14.57 -11.85 4.95
N CYS A 49 -14.08 -12.72 4.07
CA CYS A 49 -14.82 -13.14 2.89
C CYS A 49 -14.43 -14.56 2.45
N PRO A 50 -15.29 -15.25 1.67
CA PRO A 50 -15.08 -16.62 1.26
C PRO A 50 -14.20 -16.77 0.00
N SER A 51 -13.41 -15.79 -0.34
CA SER A 51 -12.52 -15.83 -1.51
C SER A 51 -11.34 -16.77 -1.27
N GLU A 52 -11.21 -17.81 -2.08
CA GLU A 52 -10.09 -18.74 -2.03
C GLU A 52 -8.75 -18.05 -2.38
N ASN A 53 -8.76 -16.98 -3.15
CA ASN A 53 -7.55 -16.23 -3.53
C ASN A 53 -6.82 -15.62 -2.33
N ILE A 54 -7.53 -15.37 -1.23
CA ILE A 54 -6.94 -14.84 0.00
C ILE A 54 -6.80 -15.87 1.10
N ARG A 55 -6.97 -17.16 0.80
CA ARG A 55 -6.75 -18.22 1.78
C ARG A 55 -5.29 -18.22 2.25
N GLY A 56 -5.09 -18.25 3.57
CA GLY A 56 -3.76 -18.17 4.18
C GLY A 56 -3.10 -16.77 4.11
N LYS A 57 -3.84 -15.75 3.65
CA LYS A 57 -3.34 -14.37 3.55
C LYS A 57 -4.18 -13.42 4.40
N ILE A 58 -3.52 -12.42 4.96
CA ILE A 58 -4.15 -11.27 5.61
C ILE A 58 -3.78 -10.05 4.77
N LEU A 59 -4.77 -9.41 4.16
CA LEU A 59 -4.58 -8.13 3.48
C LEU A 59 -4.89 -7.01 4.48
N ILE A 60 -3.98 -6.07 4.60
CA ILE A 60 -4.10 -4.92 5.49
C ILE A 60 -4.14 -3.67 4.61
N ASP A 61 -5.19 -2.89 4.73
CA ASP A 61 -5.30 -1.57 4.13
C ASP A 61 -4.97 -0.54 5.20
N SER A 62 -3.96 0.28 4.96
CA SER A 62 -3.52 1.33 5.87
C SER A 62 -4.19 2.66 5.50
N PRO A 63 -4.34 3.60 6.45
CA PRO A 63 -4.73 4.97 6.11
C PRO A 63 -3.82 5.58 5.04
N GLY A 64 -4.42 6.37 4.14
CA GLY A 64 -3.67 7.09 3.10
C GLY A 64 -2.71 8.13 3.68
N PHE A 65 -1.72 8.51 2.88
CA PHE A 65 -0.71 9.51 3.23
C PHE A 65 -1.15 10.91 2.80
N ASP A 66 -2.25 11.40 3.36
CA ASP A 66 -2.66 12.80 3.19
C ASP A 66 -2.21 13.65 4.40
N ALA A 67 -2.24 14.97 4.22
CA ALA A 67 -1.77 15.91 5.23
C ALA A 67 -2.54 15.80 6.55
N ASP A 68 -3.81 15.36 6.51
CA ASP A 68 -4.67 15.23 7.68
C ASP A 68 -4.36 13.96 8.48
N ASN A 69 -3.79 12.93 7.84
CA ASN A 69 -3.43 11.65 8.46
C ASN A 69 -1.98 11.56 8.94
N GLN A 70 -1.20 12.63 8.86
CA GLN A 70 0.19 12.68 9.38
C GLN A 70 0.28 12.80 10.91
N ARG A 71 -0.71 12.28 11.63
CA ARG A 71 -0.62 12.20 13.09
C ARG A 71 0.46 11.17 13.46
N ALA A 72 1.26 11.49 14.47
CA ALA A 72 2.33 10.62 14.94
C ALA A 72 1.84 9.20 15.27
N SER A 73 0.62 9.06 15.81
CA SER A 73 -0.06 7.78 16.08
C SER A 73 -0.29 6.96 14.80
N THR A 74 -0.79 7.58 13.73
CA THR A 74 -1.04 6.92 12.44
C THR A 74 0.27 6.42 11.82
N LEU A 75 1.32 7.23 11.84
CA LEU A 75 2.64 6.84 11.31
C LEU A 75 3.25 5.67 12.09
N ARG A 76 3.15 5.67 13.42
CA ARG A 76 3.65 4.57 14.26
C ARG A 76 2.84 3.29 14.06
N LEU A 77 1.51 3.38 13.95
CA LEU A 77 0.67 2.23 13.61
C LEU A 77 1.05 1.64 12.26
N THR A 78 1.20 2.49 11.25
CA THR A 78 1.63 2.06 9.90
C THR A 78 3.01 1.42 9.94
N GLN A 79 3.96 1.98 10.70
CA GLN A 79 5.28 1.36 10.90
C GLN A 79 5.19 -0.01 11.57
N HIS A 80 4.32 -0.17 12.56
CA HIS A 80 4.07 -1.45 13.20
C HIS A 80 3.50 -2.47 12.21
N ILE A 81 2.51 -2.08 11.40
CA ILE A 81 1.93 -2.90 10.34
C ILE A 81 3.00 -3.32 9.33
N ILE A 82 3.85 -2.40 8.88
CA ILE A 82 4.97 -2.69 7.97
C ILE A 82 5.91 -3.73 8.57
N ASN A 83 6.23 -3.62 9.85
CA ASN A 83 7.11 -4.57 10.52
C ASN A 83 6.52 -5.99 10.61
N LEU A 84 5.20 -6.10 10.74
CA LEU A 84 4.48 -7.36 10.79
C LEU A 84 4.25 -8.00 9.41
N SER A 85 4.33 -7.22 8.35
CA SER A 85 3.97 -7.65 7.01
C SER A 85 5.11 -8.40 6.33
N ASP A 86 4.80 -9.50 5.65
CA ASP A 86 5.74 -10.24 4.80
C ASP A 86 5.96 -9.52 3.45
N LEU A 87 4.93 -8.82 2.97
CA LEU A 87 4.93 -8.07 1.72
C LEU A 87 4.24 -6.71 1.92
N VAL A 88 4.84 -5.66 1.43
CA VAL A 88 4.32 -4.29 1.48
C VAL A 88 4.16 -3.75 0.07
N LEU A 89 2.92 -3.42 -0.31
CA LEU A 89 2.61 -2.78 -1.57
C LEU A 89 2.50 -1.27 -1.35
N VAL A 90 3.42 -0.50 -1.91
CA VAL A 90 3.41 0.96 -1.83
C VAL A 90 2.78 1.51 -3.11
N PHE A 91 1.59 2.08 -2.99
CA PHE A 91 0.83 2.59 -4.13
C PHE A 91 1.14 4.05 -4.40
N PHE A 92 1.46 4.36 -5.65
CA PHE A 92 1.67 5.70 -6.19
C PHE A 92 0.59 6.02 -7.22
N ASP A 93 0.11 7.25 -7.21
CA ASP A 93 -0.86 7.73 -8.20
C ASP A 93 -0.10 8.29 -9.42
N ALA A 94 -0.34 7.70 -10.60
CA ALA A 94 0.30 8.17 -11.85
C ALA A 94 -0.11 9.59 -12.25
N ARG A 95 -1.23 10.10 -11.74
CA ARG A 95 -1.72 11.47 -12.03
C ARG A 95 -0.94 12.56 -11.31
N HIS A 96 -0.35 12.23 -10.16
CA HIS A 96 0.29 13.20 -9.26
C HIS A 96 1.67 12.68 -8.85
N PRO A 97 2.70 12.80 -9.72
CA PRO A 97 4.00 12.18 -9.50
C PRO A 97 4.84 12.80 -8.35
N GLU A 98 4.40 13.89 -7.72
CA GLU A 98 5.21 14.60 -6.72
C GLU A 98 4.43 15.14 -5.50
N PRO A 99 3.61 14.37 -4.78
CA PRO A 99 3.05 14.87 -3.54
C PRO A 99 4.13 14.83 -2.44
N LYS A 100 4.59 15.99 -2.01
CA LYS A 100 5.62 16.14 -0.96
C LYS A 100 5.26 15.40 0.32
N ALA A 101 3.99 15.42 0.72
CA ALA A 101 3.51 14.69 1.88
C ALA A 101 3.79 13.18 1.79
N MET A 102 3.67 12.59 0.60
CA MET A 102 3.99 11.19 0.39
C MET A 102 5.49 10.92 0.48
N GLN A 103 6.32 11.83 -0.06
CA GLN A 103 7.78 11.72 0.04
C GLN A 103 8.24 11.76 1.50
N ASP A 104 7.75 12.71 2.29
CA ASP A 104 8.10 12.86 3.70
C ASP A 104 7.68 11.62 4.51
N THR A 105 6.50 11.09 4.23
CA THR A 105 5.99 9.87 4.89
C THR A 105 6.79 8.63 4.48
N LEU A 106 7.11 8.48 3.20
CA LEU A 106 7.96 7.39 2.72
C LEU A 106 9.35 7.48 3.32
N ALA A 107 9.96 8.66 3.38
CA ALA A 107 11.24 8.86 4.03
C ALA A 107 11.20 8.40 5.49
N TYR A 108 10.11 8.70 6.22
CA TYR A 108 9.93 8.24 7.59
C TYR A 108 9.74 6.72 7.69
N LEU A 109 8.85 6.14 6.89
CA LEU A 109 8.49 4.73 6.98
C LEU A 109 9.58 3.80 6.43
N VAL A 110 10.26 4.20 5.36
CA VAL A 110 11.25 3.37 4.67
C VAL A 110 12.65 3.59 5.22
N SER A 111 12.99 4.80 5.69
CA SER A 111 14.30 5.05 6.31
C SER A 111 14.57 4.15 7.52
N ALA A 112 13.55 3.82 8.27
CA ALA A 112 13.64 2.83 9.35
C ALA A 112 13.85 1.38 8.85
N SER A 113 13.58 1.10 7.57
CA SER A 113 13.60 -0.23 6.96
C SER A 113 14.75 -0.44 5.97
N VAL A 114 15.30 0.64 5.38
CA VAL A 114 16.32 0.58 4.31
C VAL A 114 17.66 -0.03 4.77
N ASN A 115 17.96 0.01 6.05
CA ASN A 115 19.16 -0.61 6.62
C ASN A 115 18.96 -2.09 7.03
N ARG A 116 17.81 -2.71 6.70
CA ARG A 116 17.49 -4.09 7.06
C ARG A 116 17.53 -4.99 5.83
N ALA A 117 17.74 -6.27 6.09
CA ALA A 117 17.64 -7.35 5.09
C ALA A 117 16.25 -7.42 4.40
N ASP A 118 15.28 -6.63 4.84
CA ASP A 118 13.88 -6.65 4.46
C ASP A 118 13.52 -5.74 3.28
N ALA A 119 14.48 -5.13 2.61
CA ALA A 119 14.22 -4.24 1.46
C ALA A 119 13.42 -4.96 0.35
N ASN A 120 13.55 -6.27 0.24
CA ASN A 120 12.88 -7.08 -0.78
C ASN A 120 11.37 -7.26 -0.55
N LYS A 121 10.86 -6.91 0.63
CA LYS A 121 9.42 -6.99 0.91
C LYS A 121 8.61 -5.83 0.34
N PHE A 122 9.26 -4.76 -0.13
CA PHE A 122 8.58 -3.59 -0.68
C PHE A 122 8.43 -3.72 -2.20
N LEU A 123 7.19 -3.63 -2.68
CA LEU A 123 6.86 -3.50 -4.09
C LEU A 123 6.27 -2.12 -4.35
N TYR A 124 6.81 -1.42 -5.31
CA TYR A 124 6.38 -0.09 -5.71
C TYR A 124 5.38 -0.21 -6.85
N ILE A 125 4.14 0.18 -6.59
CA ILE A 125 3.00 0.02 -7.51
C ILE A 125 2.60 1.39 -8.05
N LEU A 126 2.72 1.58 -9.35
CA LEU A 126 2.23 2.77 -10.04
C LEU A 126 0.81 2.49 -10.53
N ASN A 127 -0.16 2.99 -9.77
CA ASN A 127 -1.58 2.80 -10.04
C ASN A 127 -2.11 3.86 -11.00
N GLN A 128 -3.19 3.54 -11.70
CA GLN A 128 -3.87 4.41 -12.66
C GLN A 128 -2.96 4.86 -13.82
N ILE A 129 -2.04 4.00 -14.25
CA ILE A 129 -1.11 4.32 -15.34
C ILE A 129 -1.81 4.54 -16.69
N ASP A 130 -3.05 4.06 -16.84
CA ASP A 130 -3.92 4.27 -18.01
C ASP A 130 -4.14 5.75 -18.33
N VAL A 131 -4.09 6.64 -17.35
CA VAL A 131 -4.23 8.09 -17.56
C VAL A 131 -3.11 8.68 -18.42
N THR A 132 -1.94 8.01 -18.45
CA THR A 132 -0.79 8.43 -19.26
C THR A 132 -0.88 7.95 -20.72
N ALA A 133 -1.86 7.11 -21.03
CA ALA A 133 -1.98 6.49 -22.36
C ALA A 133 -2.27 7.49 -23.48
N LYS A 134 -2.92 8.62 -23.17
CA LYS A 134 -3.22 9.67 -24.15
C LYS A 134 -1.95 10.34 -24.68
N GLU A 135 -1.00 10.58 -23.80
CA GLU A 135 0.29 11.23 -24.12
C GLU A 135 1.37 10.18 -24.41
N ASP A 136 1.06 8.91 -24.15
CA ASP A 136 1.95 7.77 -24.30
C ASP A 136 3.30 7.96 -23.58
N ASN A 137 3.25 8.52 -22.38
CA ASN A 137 4.43 8.90 -21.59
C ASN A 137 4.60 8.16 -20.22
N PRO A 138 4.26 6.87 -20.11
CA PRO A 138 4.36 6.16 -18.83
C PRO A 138 5.80 6.11 -18.27
N GLU A 139 6.81 6.15 -19.13
CA GLU A 139 8.21 6.13 -18.72
C GLU A 139 8.65 7.44 -18.06
N GLU A 140 8.09 8.57 -18.51
CA GLU A 140 8.34 9.88 -17.89
C GLU A 140 7.79 9.92 -16.46
N VAL A 141 6.58 9.38 -16.27
CA VAL A 141 5.95 9.29 -14.94
C VAL A 141 6.76 8.39 -14.01
N VAL A 142 7.20 7.22 -14.48
CA VAL A 142 8.09 6.33 -13.71
C VAL A 142 9.37 7.06 -13.33
N SER A 143 10.00 7.76 -14.28
CA SER A 143 11.24 8.50 -14.04
C SER A 143 11.06 9.64 -13.06
N ALA A 144 9.91 10.35 -13.10
CA ALA A 144 9.57 11.40 -12.13
C ALA A 144 9.48 10.83 -10.71
N TRP A 145 8.78 9.72 -10.52
CA TRP A 145 8.71 9.05 -9.22
C TRP A 145 10.06 8.54 -8.74
N GLN A 146 10.88 7.97 -9.62
CA GLN A 146 12.23 7.53 -9.25
C GLN A 146 13.12 8.68 -8.79
N ARG A 147 13.08 9.82 -9.47
CA ARG A 147 13.81 11.03 -9.03
C ARG A 147 13.32 11.52 -7.68
N SER A 148 12.01 11.64 -7.51
CA SER A 148 11.39 12.10 -6.28
C SER A 148 11.75 11.21 -5.07
N LEU A 149 11.80 9.90 -5.25
CA LEU A 149 12.25 8.97 -4.21
C LEU A 149 13.75 9.07 -3.93
N ALA A 150 14.56 9.27 -4.96
CA ALA A 150 16.00 9.43 -4.80
C ALA A 150 16.36 10.70 -4.00
N GLU A 151 15.59 11.79 -4.14
CA GLU A 151 15.76 13.02 -3.36
C GLU A 151 15.63 12.81 -1.85
N VAL A 152 14.81 11.84 -1.43
CA VAL A 152 14.65 11.45 -0.02
C VAL A 152 15.50 10.23 0.37
N GLY A 153 16.45 9.85 -0.47
CA GLY A 153 17.38 8.75 -0.19
C GLY A 153 16.82 7.34 -0.42
N LEU A 154 15.68 7.22 -1.11
CA LEU A 154 15.07 5.95 -1.45
C LEU A 154 15.38 5.55 -2.88
N VAL A 155 15.83 4.30 -3.07
CA VAL A 155 16.07 3.73 -4.39
C VAL A 155 14.97 2.73 -4.70
N ALA A 156 13.98 3.16 -5.49
CA ALA A 156 13.00 2.25 -6.04
C ALA A 156 13.56 1.61 -7.31
N GLY A 157 13.78 0.29 -7.28
CA GLY A 157 14.32 -0.43 -8.43
C GLY A 157 13.31 -0.52 -9.58
N ARG A 158 12.17 -1.17 -9.35
CA ARG A 158 11.14 -1.40 -10.35
C ARG A 158 9.80 -0.88 -9.87
N PHE A 159 9.06 -0.19 -10.75
CA PHE A 159 7.65 0.11 -10.57
C PHE A 159 6.80 -0.90 -11.36
N TYR A 160 5.82 -1.49 -10.65
CA TYR A 160 4.77 -2.30 -11.24
C TYR A 160 3.64 -1.39 -11.71
N ARG A 161 3.22 -1.52 -12.94
CA ARG A 161 2.23 -0.64 -13.59
C ARG A 161 0.89 -1.33 -13.63
N ILE A 162 -0.08 -0.77 -12.92
CA ILE A 162 -1.41 -1.35 -12.86
C ILE A 162 -2.50 -0.31 -13.08
N TYR A 163 -3.67 -0.77 -13.45
CA TYR A 163 -4.92 -0.01 -13.47
C TYR A 163 -6.11 -0.97 -13.46
N ASN A 164 -7.27 -0.47 -13.06
CA ASN A 164 -8.51 -1.24 -13.09
C ASN A 164 -9.12 -1.17 -14.48
N LEU A 165 -9.31 -2.33 -15.15
CA LEU A 165 -9.89 -2.39 -16.51
C LEU A 165 -11.31 -1.84 -16.57
N ASP A 166 -12.11 -2.02 -15.51
CA ASP A 166 -13.51 -1.59 -15.46
C ASP A 166 -13.66 -0.08 -15.26
N ALA A 167 -12.62 0.57 -14.73
CA ALA A 167 -12.59 2.00 -14.45
C ALA A 167 -11.52 2.75 -15.25
N ALA A 168 -10.89 2.10 -16.22
CA ALA A 168 -9.82 2.67 -17.02
C ALA A 168 -10.30 3.83 -17.89
N VAL A 169 -9.42 4.81 -18.05
CA VAL A 169 -9.59 5.84 -19.08
C VAL A 169 -9.56 5.15 -20.46
N PRO A 170 -10.52 5.44 -21.38
CA PRO A 170 -10.53 4.81 -22.70
C PRO A 170 -9.24 5.10 -23.48
N ILE A 171 -8.52 4.03 -23.84
CA ILE A 171 -7.32 4.11 -24.68
C ILE A 171 -7.75 3.93 -26.14
N THR A 172 -7.70 5.01 -26.91
CA THR A 172 -8.24 5.04 -28.28
C THR A 172 -7.29 4.47 -29.32
N SER A 173 -5.97 4.53 -29.10
CA SER A 173 -4.96 3.98 -29.99
C SER A 173 -4.79 2.48 -29.75
N PRO A 174 -5.08 1.60 -30.75
CA PRO A 174 -4.99 0.15 -30.56
C PRO A 174 -3.59 -0.33 -30.14
N GLY A 175 -2.53 0.22 -30.73
CA GLY A 175 -1.15 -0.18 -30.39
C GLY A 175 -0.72 0.26 -28.99
N VAL A 176 -1.20 1.43 -28.52
CA VAL A 176 -0.98 1.89 -27.14
C VAL A 176 -1.74 0.98 -26.17
N LYS A 177 -3.01 0.69 -26.49
CA LYS A 177 -3.84 -0.18 -25.66
C LYS A 177 -3.21 -1.55 -25.46
N GLU A 178 -2.78 -2.19 -26.53
CA GLU A 178 -2.14 -3.51 -26.49
C GLU A 178 -0.88 -3.50 -25.59
N ARG A 179 -0.02 -2.48 -25.70
CA ARG A 179 1.17 -2.34 -24.85
C ARG A 179 0.82 -2.18 -23.36
N PHE A 180 -0.18 -1.34 -23.07
CA PHE A 180 -0.62 -1.10 -21.68
C PHE A 180 -1.24 -2.36 -21.08
N GLU A 181 -2.10 -3.05 -21.79
CA GLU A 181 -2.74 -4.30 -21.34
C GLU A 181 -1.69 -5.41 -21.12
N LYS A 182 -0.77 -5.58 -22.07
CA LYS A 182 0.33 -6.55 -21.96
C LYS A 182 1.20 -6.26 -20.73
N LYS A 183 1.65 -5.02 -20.60
CA LYS A 183 2.51 -4.63 -19.47
C LYS A 183 1.82 -4.80 -18.12
N ARG A 184 0.55 -4.40 -18.04
CA ARG A 184 -0.28 -4.63 -16.85
C ARG A 184 -0.40 -6.12 -16.51
N ALA A 185 -0.66 -6.97 -17.51
CA ALA A 185 -0.80 -8.40 -17.30
C ALA A 185 0.51 -9.03 -16.79
N GLU A 186 1.66 -8.65 -17.35
CA GLU A 186 2.98 -9.09 -16.90
C GLU A 186 3.25 -8.67 -15.45
N ASP A 187 3.00 -7.39 -15.11
CA ASP A 187 3.24 -6.84 -13.78
C ASP A 187 2.29 -7.46 -12.74
N MET A 188 1.00 -7.65 -13.07
CA MET A 188 0.06 -8.35 -12.20
C MET A 188 0.43 -9.82 -11.96
N ALA A 189 0.92 -10.52 -13.00
CA ALA A 189 1.37 -11.90 -12.86
C ALA A 189 2.57 -12.00 -11.89
N ASP A 190 3.54 -11.09 -11.99
CA ASP A 190 4.70 -11.06 -11.08
C ASP A 190 4.27 -10.73 -9.63
N ILE A 191 3.39 -9.76 -9.41
CA ILE A 191 2.86 -9.43 -8.08
C ILE A 191 2.17 -10.64 -7.46
N ASN A 192 1.36 -11.37 -8.24
CA ASN A 192 0.58 -12.52 -7.74
C ASN A 192 1.43 -13.74 -7.40
N THR A 193 2.66 -13.83 -7.89
CA THR A 193 3.60 -14.92 -7.60
C THR A 193 4.44 -14.69 -6.35
N ARG A 194 4.38 -13.50 -5.79
CA ARG A 194 5.09 -13.12 -4.57
C ARG A 194 4.26 -13.33 -3.32
#